data_b88fe282785c0c28e176cebb54efc882
#
_entry.id   b88fe282785c0c28e176cebb54efc882
#
_cell.length_a   1.000
_cell.length_b   1.000
_cell.length_c   1.000
_cell.angle_alpha   90.00
_cell.angle_beta   90.00
_cell.angle_gamma   90.00
#
_symmetry.space_group_name_H-M   'P 1'
#
loop_
_entity.id
_entity.type
_entity.pdbx_description
1 polymer ?
#
loop_
_entity_poly.entity_id
_entity_poly.type
_entity_poly.pdbx_seq_one_letter_code
_entity_poly.pdbx_strand_id
1 'polypeptide(L)'
;MEETKYIIPSELKSAANGKCPRCRKGDMFEGPLFSFSSKKMRNTCPHCGLKFEKEPGYFYVAMYVSYVFVVAELVSVCVGTYIITRNMESPWLYLTVAVLATILLAPFNYRYSRIVLMYWLTPAFKYRPERYADVKEGESV
;
A
#
# COMPACT_ATOMS: atom_id res chain seq x y z
N MET A 1 -7.09 11.14 36.43
CA MET A 1 -7.15 10.25 35.23
C MET A 1 -6.78 11.09 34.03
N GLU A 2 -5.52 11.11 33.69
CA GLU A 2 -5.08 11.71 32.43
C GLU A 2 -5.45 10.76 31.30
N GLU A 3 -6.51 11.09 30.58
CA GLU A 3 -6.73 10.53 29.25
C GLU A 3 -5.56 10.92 28.37
N THR A 4 -4.58 10.06 28.30
CA THR A 4 -3.52 10.18 27.31
C THR A 4 -4.22 10.05 25.95
N LYS A 5 -4.60 11.19 25.40
CA LYS A 5 -5.18 11.32 24.06
C LYS A 5 -4.16 10.82 23.06
N TYR A 6 -4.13 9.50 22.85
CA TYR A 6 -3.33 8.92 21.79
C TYR A 6 -3.85 9.50 20.47
N ILE A 7 -3.02 10.30 19.84
CA ILE A 7 -3.29 10.77 18.48
C ILE A 7 -3.24 9.54 17.57
N ILE A 8 -4.38 8.89 17.41
CA ILE A 8 -4.53 7.75 16.50
C ILE A 8 -4.41 8.33 15.09
N PRO A 9 -3.36 7.96 14.33
CA PRO A 9 -3.25 8.43 12.96
C PRO A 9 -4.45 7.96 12.16
N SER A 10 -4.99 8.83 11.32
CA SER A 10 -6.13 8.50 10.47
C SER A 10 -5.82 7.27 9.61
N GLU A 11 -6.83 6.48 9.28
CA GLU A 11 -6.71 5.27 8.47
C GLU A 11 -5.99 5.52 7.15
N LEU A 12 -6.38 6.59 6.45
CA LEU A 12 -5.75 7.01 5.20
C LEU A 12 -4.27 7.37 5.36
N LYS A 13 -3.92 8.08 6.42
CA LYS A 13 -2.54 8.46 6.70
C LYS A 13 -1.66 7.24 7.02
N SER A 14 -2.20 6.31 7.78
CA SER A 14 -1.51 5.06 8.11
C SER A 14 -1.34 4.17 6.88
N ALA A 15 -2.38 4.08 6.03
CA ALA A 15 -2.33 3.38 4.76
C ALA A 15 -1.30 4.00 3.81
N ALA A 16 -1.31 5.32 3.65
CA ALA A 16 -0.36 6.03 2.78
C ALA A 16 1.11 5.79 3.21
N ASN A 17 1.37 5.69 4.51
CA ASN A 17 2.69 5.42 5.05
C ASN A 17 3.05 3.93 5.11
N GLY A 18 2.17 3.03 4.68
CA GLY A 18 2.41 1.58 4.70
C GLY A 18 2.52 1.01 6.11
N LYS A 19 1.74 1.54 7.05
CA LYS A 19 1.69 1.05 8.42
C LYS A 19 0.75 -0.14 8.57
N CYS A 20 0.96 -0.96 9.59
CA CYS A 20 0.13 -2.11 9.88
C CYS A 20 -1.35 -1.71 10.07
N PRO A 21 -2.32 -2.37 9.44
CA PRO A 21 -3.73 -2.03 9.56
C PRO A 21 -4.30 -2.24 10.98
N ARG A 22 -3.71 -3.14 11.74
CA ARG A 22 -4.21 -3.51 13.07
C ARG A 22 -3.74 -2.56 14.18
N CYS A 23 -2.44 -2.24 14.20
CA CYS A 23 -1.87 -1.36 15.24
C CYS A 23 -1.52 0.04 14.73
N ARG A 24 -1.48 0.27 13.41
CA ARG A 24 -1.13 1.55 12.77
C ARG A 24 0.23 2.13 13.18
N LYS A 25 1.10 1.34 13.78
CA LYS A 25 2.41 1.75 14.30
C LYS A 25 3.57 1.04 13.60
N GLY A 26 3.49 -0.29 13.44
CA GLY A 26 4.52 -1.08 12.77
C GLY A 26 4.55 -0.87 11.27
N ASP A 27 5.75 -0.93 10.67
CA ASP A 27 5.92 -0.85 9.22
C ASP A 27 5.71 -2.20 8.55
N MET A 28 4.96 -2.21 7.44
CA MET A 28 4.72 -3.42 6.64
C MET A 28 5.85 -3.73 5.67
N PHE A 29 6.61 -2.73 5.25
CA PHE A 29 7.67 -2.83 4.24
C PHE A 29 9.03 -2.46 4.81
N GLU A 30 10.09 -3.08 4.28
CA GLU A 30 11.47 -2.90 4.71
C GLU A 30 12.22 -1.85 3.89
N GLY A 31 11.72 -0.66 3.73
CA GLY A 31 12.49 0.38 3.05
C GLY A 31 11.68 1.40 2.27
N PRO A 32 12.33 2.39 1.67
CA PRO A 32 11.69 3.46 0.94
C PRO A 32 11.04 2.96 -0.36
N LEU A 33 10.09 3.73 -0.88
CA LEU A 33 9.22 3.35 -2.00
C LEU A 33 9.98 2.93 -3.26
N PHE A 34 11.07 3.62 -3.58
CA PHE A 34 11.86 3.41 -4.80
C PHE A 34 13.10 2.53 -4.61
N SER A 35 13.27 1.89 -3.47
CA SER A 35 14.37 0.95 -3.26
C SER A 35 14.02 -0.44 -3.79
N PHE A 36 14.96 -1.11 -4.42
CA PHE A 36 14.83 -2.53 -4.82
C PHE A 36 14.53 -3.44 -3.62
N SER A 37 15.01 -3.06 -2.44
CA SER A 37 14.72 -3.74 -1.17
C SER A 37 13.28 -3.51 -0.67
N SER A 38 12.61 -2.47 -1.14
CA SER A 38 11.23 -2.11 -0.79
C SER A 38 10.17 -3.13 -1.24
N LYS A 39 10.53 -4.04 -2.14
CA LYS A 39 9.65 -5.15 -2.55
C LYS A 39 9.47 -6.21 -1.47
N LYS A 40 10.33 -6.22 -0.46
CA LYS A 40 10.25 -7.19 0.62
C LYS A 40 9.27 -6.71 1.68
N MET A 41 8.10 -7.30 1.66
CA MET A 41 7.11 -7.14 2.72
C MET A 41 7.51 -7.99 3.92
N ARG A 42 7.38 -7.46 5.12
CA ARG A 42 7.60 -8.24 6.35
C ARG A 42 6.52 -9.31 6.49
N ASN A 43 6.88 -10.47 7.00
CA ASN A 43 5.93 -11.56 7.25
C ASN A 43 5.02 -11.25 8.43
N THR A 44 5.57 -10.57 9.44
CA THR A 44 4.87 -10.22 10.66
C THR A 44 5.11 -8.77 11.04
N CYS A 45 4.12 -8.16 11.69
CA CYS A 45 4.28 -6.81 12.23
C CYS A 45 5.28 -6.85 13.40
N PRO A 46 6.33 -6.01 13.40
CA PRO A 46 7.29 -5.95 14.50
C PRO A 46 6.69 -5.38 15.80
N HIS A 47 5.52 -4.74 15.72
CA HIS A 47 4.87 -4.11 16.86
C HIS A 47 3.77 -4.99 17.50
N CYS A 48 2.84 -5.52 16.71
CA CYS A 48 1.70 -6.29 17.23
C CYS A 48 1.74 -7.78 16.90
N GLY A 49 2.77 -8.26 16.16
CA GLY A 49 2.91 -9.65 15.78
C GLY A 49 1.87 -10.16 14.78
N LEU A 50 1.11 -9.26 14.15
CA LEU A 50 0.14 -9.66 13.13
C LEU A 50 0.85 -10.29 11.92
N LYS A 51 0.47 -11.50 11.57
CA LYS A 51 0.93 -12.15 10.35
C LYS A 51 0.19 -11.54 9.15
N PHE A 52 0.94 -10.90 8.26
CA PHE A 52 0.36 -10.21 7.10
C PHE A 52 -0.18 -11.18 6.04
N GLU A 53 0.48 -12.30 5.85
CA GLU A 53 -0.01 -13.37 5.00
C GLU A 53 -0.76 -14.40 5.86
N LYS A 54 -2.10 -14.34 5.82
CA LYS A 54 -2.95 -15.21 6.62
C LYS A 54 -2.96 -16.66 6.10
N GLU A 55 -2.97 -16.81 4.80
CA GLU A 55 -3.03 -18.10 4.10
C GLU A 55 -2.10 -18.08 2.87
N PRO A 56 -1.55 -19.27 2.47
CA PRO A 56 -0.81 -19.36 1.22
C PRO A 56 -1.68 -18.89 0.04
N GLY A 57 -1.20 -17.94 -0.71
CA GLY A 57 -1.96 -17.39 -1.85
C GLY A 57 -2.86 -16.18 -1.53
N TYR A 58 -2.87 -15.69 -0.30
CA TYR A 58 -3.62 -14.49 0.08
C TYR A 58 -3.31 -13.27 -0.82
N PHE A 59 -2.05 -13.11 -1.21
CA PHE A 59 -1.63 -12.02 -2.08
C PHE A 59 -1.97 -12.20 -3.57
N TYR A 60 -2.54 -13.33 -3.99
CA TYR A 60 -3.09 -13.44 -5.35
C TYR A 60 -4.24 -12.46 -5.60
N VAL A 61 -5.03 -12.17 -4.57
CA VAL A 61 -6.08 -11.14 -4.65
C VAL A 61 -5.47 -9.76 -4.85
N ALA A 62 -4.28 -9.48 -4.28
CA ALA A 62 -3.57 -8.23 -4.52
C ALA A 62 -3.18 -8.03 -5.99
N MET A 63 -2.99 -9.09 -6.76
CA MET A 63 -2.74 -9.00 -8.20
C MET A 63 -3.93 -8.37 -8.94
N TYR A 64 -5.16 -8.75 -8.59
CA TYR A 64 -6.36 -8.15 -9.19
C TYR A 64 -6.48 -6.66 -8.87
N VAL A 65 -6.17 -6.27 -7.63
CA VAL A 65 -6.12 -4.86 -7.24
C VAL A 65 -5.04 -4.11 -8.03
N SER A 66 -3.88 -4.74 -8.24
CA SER A 66 -2.80 -4.18 -9.06
C SER A 66 -3.23 -3.99 -10.51
N TYR A 67 -3.98 -4.91 -11.10
CA TYR A 67 -4.53 -4.74 -12.46
C TYR A 67 -5.46 -3.54 -12.56
N VAL A 68 -6.32 -3.34 -11.58
CA VAL A 68 -7.21 -2.17 -11.54
C VAL A 68 -6.39 -0.87 -11.52
N PHE A 69 -5.33 -0.81 -10.72
CA PHE A 69 -4.44 0.35 -10.70
C PHE A 69 -3.75 0.59 -12.04
N VAL A 70 -3.19 -0.45 -12.65
CA VAL A 70 -2.52 -0.34 -13.96
C VAL A 70 -3.48 0.11 -15.05
N VAL A 71 -4.70 -0.43 -15.08
CA VAL A 71 -5.72 -0.01 -16.05
C VAL A 71 -6.11 1.44 -15.84
N ALA A 72 -6.36 1.85 -14.60
CA ALA A 72 -6.70 3.24 -14.27
C ALA A 72 -5.55 4.20 -14.65
N GLU A 73 -4.31 3.79 -14.40
CA GLU A 73 -3.10 4.53 -14.77
C GLU A 73 -2.99 4.69 -16.30
N LEU A 74 -3.12 3.59 -17.07
CA LEU A 74 -3.05 3.61 -18.51
C LEU A 74 -4.11 4.51 -19.13
N VAL A 75 -5.35 4.42 -18.65
CA VAL A 75 -6.44 5.30 -19.11
C VAL A 75 -6.12 6.76 -18.80
N SER A 76 -5.66 7.04 -17.59
CA SER A 76 -5.31 8.41 -17.16
C SER A 76 -4.16 8.98 -17.99
N VAL A 77 -3.13 8.19 -18.26
CA VAL A 77 -1.97 8.58 -19.06
C VAL A 77 -2.37 8.83 -20.52
N CYS A 78 -3.20 7.96 -21.11
CA CYS A 78 -3.68 8.13 -22.47
C CYS A 78 -4.54 9.39 -22.62
N VAL A 79 -5.48 9.61 -21.70
CA VAL A 79 -6.33 10.80 -21.69
C VAL A 79 -5.49 12.07 -21.46
N GLY A 80 -4.58 12.04 -20.51
CA GLY A 80 -3.65 13.14 -20.22
C GLY A 80 -2.79 13.51 -21.42
N THR A 81 -2.22 12.51 -22.09
CA THR A 81 -1.41 12.71 -23.31
C THR A 81 -2.25 13.32 -24.43
N TYR A 82 -3.48 12.85 -24.61
CA TYR A 82 -4.40 13.44 -25.59
C TYR A 82 -4.73 14.91 -25.30
N ILE A 83 -5.00 15.25 -24.04
CA ILE A 83 -5.32 16.63 -23.65
C ILE A 83 -4.13 17.58 -23.93
N ILE A 84 -2.91 17.11 -23.66
CA ILE A 84 -1.69 17.93 -23.82
C ILE A 84 -1.29 18.07 -25.29
N THR A 85 -1.26 16.95 -26.04
CA THR A 85 -0.77 16.92 -27.42
C THR A 85 -1.83 17.25 -28.46
N ARG A 86 -3.10 16.99 -28.15
CA ARG A 86 -4.23 17.09 -29.07
C ARG A 86 -4.02 16.34 -30.38
N ASN A 87 -3.12 15.38 -30.43
CA ASN A 87 -2.75 14.62 -31.62
C ASN A 87 -3.01 13.12 -31.40
N MET A 88 -3.83 12.52 -32.24
CA MET A 88 -4.11 11.08 -32.22
C MET A 88 -3.31 10.28 -33.28
N GLU A 89 -2.50 10.95 -34.09
CA GLU A 89 -1.85 10.32 -35.23
C GLU A 89 -0.61 9.50 -34.89
N SER A 90 -0.01 9.71 -33.71
CA SER A 90 1.23 9.04 -33.27
C SER A 90 1.00 7.95 -32.24
N PRO A 91 0.74 6.69 -32.61
CA PRO A 91 0.56 5.58 -31.66
C PRO A 91 1.84 5.31 -30.86
N TRP A 92 3.00 5.56 -31.42
CA TRP A 92 4.30 5.39 -30.77
C TRP A 92 4.48 6.32 -29.55
N LEU A 93 3.97 7.54 -29.62
CA LEU A 93 4.03 8.49 -28.51
C LEU A 93 3.22 7.97 -27.30
N TYR A 94 1.99 7.50 -27.55
CA TYR A 94 1.15 6.93 -26.50
C TYR A 94 1.76 5.67 -25.89
N LEU A 95 2.31 4.80 -26.72
CA LEU A 95 2.97 3.59 -26.26
C LEU A 95 4.19 3.90 -25.38
N THR A 96 5.04 4.82 -25.81
CA THR A 96 6.25 5.20 -25.07
C THR A 96 5.90 5.83 -23.72
N VAL A 97 4.96 6.76 -23.70
CA VAL A 97 4.52 7.42 -22.45
C VAL A 97 3.87 6.42 -21.50
N ALA A 98 3.02 5.52 -22.00
CA ALA A 98 2.39 4.49 -21.21
C ALA A 98 3.39 3.52 -20.58
N VAL A 99 4.37 3.05 -21.35
CA VAL A 99 5.43 2.15 -20.86
C VAL A 99 6.28 2.83 -19.80
N LEU A 100 6.71 4.07 -20.03
CA LEU A 100 7.50 4.83 -19.06
C LEU A 100 6.72 5.07 -17.75
N ALA A 101 5.45 5.48 -17.87
CA ALA A 101 4.59 5.68 -16.70
C ALA A 101 4.42 4.39 -15.89
N THR A 102 4.15 3.27 -16.56
CA THR A 102 3.99 1.96 -15.90
C THR A 102 5.27 1.52 -15.18
N ILE A 103 6.44 1.70 -15.78
CA ILE A 103 7.73 1.35 -15.16
C ILE A 103 8.00 2.23 -13.93
N LEU A 104 7.74 3.53 -14.02
CA LEU A 104 7.95 4.47 -12.91
C LEU A 104 6.98 4.21 -11.74
N LEU A 105 5.74 3.86 -12.04
CA LEU A 105 4.69 3.61 -11.05
C LEU A 105 4.61 2.15 -10.56
N ALA A 106 5.36 1.24 -11.18
CA ALA A 106 5.39 -0.18 -10.79
C ALA A 106 5.66 -0.41 -9.29
N PRO A 107 6.66 0.22 -8.65
CA PRO A 107 6.90 0.05 -7.22
C PRO A 107 5.76 0.60 -6.37
N PHE A 108 5.12 1.67 -6.83
CA PHE A 108 3.94 2.24 -6.20
C PHE A 108 2.75 1.28 -6.29
N ASN A 109 2.43 0.77 -7.46
CA ASN A 109 1.35 -0.19 -7.70
C ASN A 109 1.52 -1.46 -6.87
N TYR A 110 2.73 -2.02 -6.82
CA TYR A 110 3.03 -3.19 -6.02
C TYR A 110 2.77 -2.98 -4.53
N ARG A 111 3.19 -1.85 -3.99
CA ARG A 111 3.04 -1.53 -2.57
C ARG A 111 1.59 -1.21 -2.21
N TYR A 112 0.95 -0.34 -2.97
CA TYR A 112 -0.40 0.12 -2.65
C TYR A 112 -1.49 -0.91 -2.93
N SER A 113 -1.32 -1.81 -3.90
CA SER A 113 -2.28 -2.91 -4.11
C SER A 113 -2.42 -3.79 -2.87
N ARG A 114 -1.32 -4.09 -2.19
CA ARG A 114 -1.32 -4.85 -0.94
C ARG A 114 -1.89 -4.08 0.24
N ILE A 115 -1.58 -2.78 0.34
CA ILE A 115 -2.14 -1.91 1.36
C ILE A 115 -3.66 -1.84 1.24
N VAL A 116 -4.17 -1.59 0.03
CA VAL A 116 -5.61 -1.55 -0.26
C VAL A 116 -6.28 -2.87 0.10
N LEU A 117 -5.68 -3.99 -0.29
CA LEU A 117 -6.18 -5.31 0.06
C LEU A 117 -6.34 -5.47 1.58
N MET A 118 -5.32 -5.11 2.34
CA MET A 118 -5.31 -5.26 3.80
C MET A 118 -6.24 -4.32 4.53
N TYR A 119 -6.32 -3.06 4.09
CA TYR A 119 -7.11 -2.04 4.78
C TYR A 119 -8.61 -2.11 4.45
N TRP A 120 -8.95 -2.32 3.17
CA TRP A 120 -10.34 -2.22 2.71
C TRP A 120 -10.98 -3.54 2.29
N LEU A 121 -10.22 -4.46 1.70
CA LEU A 121 -10.77 -5.72 1.23
C LEU A 121 -10.78 -6.83 2.27
N THR A 122 -9.99 -6.70 3.34
CA THR A 122 -9.90 -7.75 4.37
C THR A 122 -10.40 -7.26 5.72
N PRO A 123 -11.67 -7.56 6.07
CA PRO A 123 -12.24 -7.15 7.35
C PRO A 123 -11.58 -7.83 8.57
N ALA A 124 -10.84 -8.92 8.35
CA ALA A 124 -10.10 -9.63 9.41
C ALA A 124 -8.97 -8.79 10.04
N PHE A 125 -8.47 -7.78 9.33
CA PHE A 125 -7.41 -6.88 9.80
C PHE A 125 -7.92 -5.56 10.37
N LYS A 126 -9.16 -5.55 10.89
CA LYS A 126 -9.73 -4.35 11.52
C LYS A 126 -8.82 -3.79 12.60
N TYR A 127 -8.76 -2.47 12.66
CA TYR A 127 -8.07 -1.75 13.70
C TYR A 127 -8.60 -2.12 15.09
N ARG A 128 -7.68 -2.48 15.98
CA ARG A 128 -7.96 -2.75 17.39
C ARG A 128 -7.12 -1.82 18.26
N PRO A 129 -7.74 -0.80 18.87
CA PRO A 129 -7.01 0.15 19.72
C PRO A 129 -6.34 -0.50 20.93
N GLU A 130 -6.91 -1.59 21.44
CA GLU A 130 -6.35 -2.38 22.54
C GLU A 130 -4.93 -2.86 22.24
N ARG A 131 -4.67 -3.31 21.02
CA ARG A 131 -3.36 -3.77 20.58
C ARG A 131 -2.34 -2.64 20.36
N TYR A 132 -2.80 -1.41 20.25
CA TYR A 132 -1.93 -0.24 20.20
C TYR A 132 -1.34 0.06 21.59
N ALA A 133 -2.10 -0.20 22.65
CA ALA A 133 -1.71 0.01 24.05
C ALA A 133 -0.87 -1.14 24.63
N ASP A 134 -1.25 -2.40 24.34
CA ASP A 134 -0.68 -3.60 24.98
C ASP A 134 0.82 -3.83 24.76
N VAL A 135 1.39 -3.24 23.69
CA VAL A 135 2.82 -3.45 23.40
C VAL A 135 3.75 -2.55 24.20
N LYS A 136 3.22 -1.54 24.92
CA LYS A 136 4.04 -0.75 25.84
C LYS A 136 4.38 -1.49 27.13
N GLU A 137 3.61 -2.49 27.49
CA GLU A 137 3.84 -3.25 28.73
C GLU A 137 4.71 -4.51 28.54
N GLY A 138 4.84 -5.00 27.31
CA GLY A 138 5.65 -6.20 27.01
C GLY A 138 7.12 -5.95 26.69
N GLU A 139 7.56 -4.73 26.57
CA GLU A 139 8.95 -4.37 26.16
C GLU A 139 9.85 -4.04 27.36
N SER A 140 9.44 -4.39 28.57
CA SER A 140 10.25 -4.24 29.77
C SER A 140 10.69 -5.58 30.35
N VAL A 141 11.07 -6.53 29.47
CA VAL A 141 11.81 -7.73 29.88
C VAL A 141 12.98 -7.95 28.94
#